data_997e1695dc0a06edde21edf5f8a4590f
#
_entry.id   997e1695dc0a06edde21edf5f8a4590f
#
_cell.length_a   1.000
_cell.length_b   1.000
_cell.length_c   1.000
_cell.angle_alpha   90.00
_cell.angle_beta   90.00
_cell.angle_gamma   90.00
#
_symmetry.space_group_name_H-M   'P 1'
#
loop_
_entity.id
_entity.type
_entity.pdbx_description
1 polymer ?
#
loop_
_entity_poly.entity_id
_entity_poly.type
_entity_poly.pdbx_seq_one_letter_code
_entity_poly.pdbx_strand_id
1 'polypeptide(L)'
;MAEQNYTVFQKLTKMFGYPGKTRPDQAPSFSFSKDELLKTDSKEDYEKALLQAQQSQYIADKWAKLDQSLYNQSVYYEPNRLAAYYDYESMEFTPEISAALDIYAEESTTVSEKGEILTIFSESTRVKNILDDLFKNVLDVNTNLQMWTRGLCKYGDNFVYLKIDPEKGIIGCQQLPNIEIERLEGAPSKVAGQARDIKMPSRELRFHWKNKDMEFQAWEVAHFRILGDDRKLPYGTSMLDKIRRIWKQLLLAEDAMLIYRTSRAPERRIFKIFVGNMDDKDIEAYVQRVASKFKRDQISDPRNGQVDMRYNQMSVDQDYFIPVRDPAAPSPIDTLPGAQNLGEIADIEYIQKKLLAALRIPKAFLGFEEVVGEGKSLALMDIRFARTINRIQKSVIQELNKIALVHLYLLGLEDELNNFSLGLTNPSAQSDLLRIEQWKEKVTLYKDATSDQSQMGILPVSHTWAKKNILGMSDSEVLLDLQQQRL
;
A
#
# COMPACT_ATOMS: atom_id res chain seq x y z
N MET A 1 -45.61 -19.05 -7.63
CA MET A 1 -45.08 -18.15 -6.59
C MET A 1 -44.76 -16.84 -7.28
N ALA A 2 -45.31 -15.71 -6.82
CA ALA A 2 -45.11 -14.42 -7.48
C ALA A 2 -43.65 -13.98 -7.27
N GLU A 3 -42.90 -13.85 -8.37
CA GLU A 3 -41.58 -13.22 -8.36
C GLU A 3 -41.78 -11.77 -7.87
N GLN A 4 -41.33 -11.50 -6.66
CA GLN A 4 -41.24 -10.13 -6.15
C GLN A 4 -40.15 -9.42 -6.94
N ASN A 5 -40.56 -8.50 -7.82
CA ASN A 5 -39.64 -7.60 -8.52
C ASN A 5 -38.94 -6.68 -7.52
N TYR A 6 -37.83 -7.14 -6.97
CA TYR A 6 -36.98 -6.32 -6.15
C TYR A 6 -36.30 -5.24 -6.98
N THR A 7 -36.30 -4.01 -6.49
CA THR A 7 -35.46 -2.96 -7.10
C THR A 7 -33.99 -3.33 -6.95
N VAL A 8 -33.11 -2.80 -7.82
CA VAL A 8 -31.65 -3.03 -7.75
C VAL A 8 -31.10 -2.74 -6.36
N PHE A 9 -31.55 -1.66 -5.76
CA PHE A 9 -31.19 -1.28 -4.39
C PHE A 9 -31.58 -2.38 -3.38
N GLN A 10 -32.77 -2.95 -3.49
CA GLN A 10 -33.19 -4.04 -2.60
C GLN A 10 -32.40 -5.33 -2.82
N LYS A 11 -32.06 -5.66 -4.08
CA LYS A 11 -31.22 -6.81 -4.40
C LYS A 11 -29.83 -6.65 -3.80
N LEU A 12 -29.17 -5.52 -4.02
CA LEU A 12 -27.82 -5.26 -3.50
C LEU A 12 -27.81 -5.14 -1.97
N THR A 13 -28.82 -4.53 -1.35
CA THR A 13 -28.95 -4.50 0.12
C THR A 13 -29.11 -5.90 0.69
N LYS A 14 -29.76 -6.82 -0.01
CA LYS A 14 -29.87 -8.23 0.38
C LYS A 14 -28.52 -8.95 0.31
N MET A 15 -27.72 -8.66 -0.71
CA MET A 15 -26.38 -9.26 -0.90
C MET A 15 -25.35 -8.75 0.13
N PHE A 16 -25.34 -7.45 0.40
CA PHE A 16 -24.39 -6.81 1.31
C PHE A 16 -24.97 -6.51 2.70
N GLY A 17 -26.30 -6.64 2.86
CA GLY A 17 -26.96 -6.53 4.15
C GLY A 17 -26.67 -7.74 5.02
N TYR A 18 -26.39 -7.50 6.29
CA TYR A 18 -26.32 -8.59 7.26
C TYR A 18 -27.68 -9.34 7.27
N PRO A 19 -27.67 -10.68 7.34
CA PRO A 19 -28.91 -11.45 7.49
C PRO A 19 -29.59 -10.98 8.79
N GLY A 20 -30.67 -10.19 8.66
CA GLY A 20 -31.39 -9.63 9.80
C GLY A 20 -32.00 -8.25 9.59
N LYS A 21 -31.83 -7.61 8.41
CA LYS A 21 -32.63 -6.46 8.05
C LYS A 21 -33.93 -6.85 7.34
N THR A 22 -34.89 -7.33 8.09
CA THR A 22 -36.29 -6.94 7.86
C THR A 22 -36.39 -5.40 7.90
N ARG A 23 -37.26 -4.82 7.06
CA ARG A 23 -37.58 -3.39 7.04
C ARG A 23 -37.62 -2.82 8.48
N PRO A 24 -37.32 -1.52 8.70
CA PRO A 24 -37.48 -0.91 10.02
C PRO A 24 -38.84 -1.16 10.68
N ASP A 25 -39.87 -1.40 9.88
CA ASP A 25 -41.22 -1.81 10.28
C ASP A 25 -41.35 -3.32 10.58
N GLN A 26 -40.35 -4.12 10.28
CA GLN A 26 -40.25 -5.58 10.47
C GLN A 26 -38.91 -5.97 11.09
N ALA A 27 -38.14 -5.06 11.71
CA ALA A 27 -37.22 -5.49 12.74
C ALA A 27 -38.06 -6.36 13.66
N PRO A 28 -37.66 -7.60 13.98
CA PRO A 28 -38.28 -8.28 15.07
C PRO A 28 -38.08 -7.35 16.25
N SER A 29 -39.10 -6.52 16.49
CA SER A 29 -39.27 -5.93 17.78
C SER A 29 -39.52 -7.16 18.64
N PHE A 30 -38.47 -7.68 19.27
CA PHE A 30 -38.65 -8.51 20.47
C PHE A 30 -39.11 -7.64 21.61
N SER A 31 -40.02 -6.74 21.33
CA SER A 31 -40.97 -6.22 22.27
C SER A 31 -42.09 -7.26 22.31
N PHE A 32 -41.91 -8.26 23.12
CA PHE A 32 -43.09 -8.98 23.57
C PHE A 32 -44.01 -7.91 24.10
N SER A 33 -45.14 -7.69 23.42
CA SER A 33 -46.16 -6.79 23.94
C SER A 33 -46.56 -7.36 25.28
N LYS A 34 -46.85 -6.50 26.26
CA LYS A 34 -47.36 -6.94 27.56
C LYS A 34 -48.52 -7.93 27.40
N ASP A 35 -49.24 -7.85 26.32
CA ASP A 35 -50.37 -8.69 25.97
C ASP A 35 -49.99 -10.10 25.45
N GLU A 36 -48.79 -10.28 24.89
CA GLU A 36 -48.29 -11.62 24.51
C GLU A 36 -47.69 -12.37 25.71
N LEU A 37 -47.08 -11.62 26.65
CA LEU A 37 -46.59 -12.18 27.91
C LEU A 37 -47.73 -12.65 28.84
N LEU A 38 -48.92 -12.04 28.72
CA LEU A 38 -50.11 -12.37 29.48
C LEU A 38 -50.86 -13.63 28.93
N LYS A 39 -50.47 -14.13 27.74
CA LYS A 39 -51.09 -15.31 27.13
C LYS A 39 -50.33 -16.62 27.38
N THR A 40 -49.23 -16.57 28.12
CA THR A 40 -48.44 -17.71 28.49
C THR A 40 -49.02 -18.43 29.72
N ASP A 41 -49.54 -19.62 29.54
CA ASP A 41 -50.29 -20.39 30.57
C ASP A 41 -49.38 -21.02 31.64
N SER A 42 -48.06 -20.93 31.56
CA SER A 42 -47.14 -21.48 32.57
C SER A 42 -46.10 -20.47 33.07
N LYS A 43 -45.83 -20.44 34.36
CA LYS A 43 -44.78 -19.62 34.97
C LYS A 43 -43.38 -19.89 34.37
N GLU A 44 -43.09 -21.13 34.00
CA GLU A 44 -41.80 -21.53 33.43
C GLU A 44 -41.57 -20.94 32.05
N ASP A 45 -42.58 -20.81 31.20
CA ASP A 45 -42.51 -20.25 29.88
C ASP A 45 -42.36 -18.71 29.94
N TYR A 46 -42.98 -18.07 30.95
CA TYR A 46 -42.81 -16.67 31.26
C TYR A 46 -41.36 -16.34 31.67
N GLU A 47 -40.75 -17.14 32.56
CA GLU A 47 -39.35 -16.98 32.98
C GLU A 47 -38.37 -17.22 31.85
N LYS A 48 -38.61 -18.19 30.96
CA LYS A 48 -37.80 -18.44 29.76
C LYS A 48 -37.91 -17.29 28.79
N ALA A 49 -39.09 -16.75 28.53
CA ALA A 49 -39.31 -15.60 27.66
C ALA A 49 -38.62 -14.34 28.19
N LEU A 50 -38.67 -14.14 29.52
CA LEU A 50 -38.00 -12.99 30.17
C LEU A 50 -36.47 -13.10 30.07
N LEU A 51 -35.92 -14.29 30.28
CA LEU A 51 -34.49 -14.56 30.13
C LEU A 51 -34.02 -14.35 28.68
N GLN A 52 -34.78 -14.80 27.68
CA GLN A 52 -34.50 -14.56 26.27
C GLN A 52 -34.55 -13.07 25.91
N ALA A 53 -35.54 -12.34 26.44
CA ALA A 53 -35.66 -10.89 26.24
C ALA A 53 -34.46 -10.14 26.85
N GLN A 54 -34.01 -10.50 28.03
CA GLN A 54 -32.85 -9.92 28.71
C GLN A 54 -31.55 -10.24 27.93
N GLN A 55 -31.39 -11.48 27.46
CA GLN A 55 -30.24 -11.86 26.65
C GLN A 55 -30.20 -11.11 25.31
N SER A 56 -31.35 -10.94 24.66
CA SER A 56 -31.43 -10.20 23.39
C SER A 56 -31.14 -8.70 23.56
N GLN A 57 -31.61 -8.09 24.66
CA GLN A 57 -31.25 -6.71 25.01
C GLN A 57 -29.77 -6.57 25.32
N TYR A 58 -29.18 -7.48 26.11
CA TYR A 58 -27.74 -7.44 26.41
C TYR A 58 -26.89 -7.55 25.14
N ILE A 59 -27.27 -8.44 24.20
CA ILE A 59 -26.59 -8.59 22.92
C ILE A 59 -26.73 -7.32 22.09
N ALA A 60 -27.92 -6.74 22.01
CA ALA A 60 -28.17 -5.47 21.28
C ALA A 60 -27.35 -4.31 21.83
N ASP A 61 -27.28 -4.15 23.16
CA ASP A 61 -26.48 -3.12 23.83
C ASP A 61 -24.97 -3.32 23.61
N LYS A 62 -24.52 -4.58 23.62
CA LYS A 62 -23.13 -4.92 23.32
C LYS A 62 -22.75 -4.55 21.88
N TRP A 63 -23.62 -4.85 20.93
CA TRP A 63 -23.40 -4.48 19.53
C TRP A 63 -23.44 -2.97 19.30
N ALA A 64 -24.36 -2.26 19.94
CA ALA A 64 -24.45 -0.80 19.86
C ALA A 64 -23.16 -0.13 20.38
N LYS A 65 -22.64 -0.61 21.52
CA LYS A 65 -21.36 -0.12 22.06
C LYS A 65 -20.17 -0.42 21.15
N LEU A 66 -20.14 -1.58 20.52
CA LEU A 66 -19.09 -1.95 19.57
C LEU A 66 -19.14 -1.05 18.33
N ASP A 67 -20.32 -0.84 17.76
CA ASP A 67 -20.51 0.03 16.58
C ASP A 67 -20.10 1.48 16.88
N GLN A 68 -20.43 2.00 18.06
CA GLN A 68 -20.01 3.33 18.49
C GLN A 68 -18.48 3.41 18.71
N SER A 69 -17.88 2.36 19.22
CA SER A 69 -16.43 2.26 19.38
C SER A 69 -15.71 2.27 18.03
N LEU A 70 -16.21 1.54 17.04
CA LEU A 70 -15.65 1.51 15.67
C LEU A 70 -15.79 2.88 14.98
N TYR A 71 -16.93 3.55 15.16
CA TYR A 71 -17.13 4.90 14.64
C TYR A 71 -16.14 5.88 15.25
N ASN A 72 -15.99 5.89 16.57
CA ASN A 72 -15.04 6.75 17.27
C ASN A 72 -13.60 6.47 16.81
N GLN A 73 -13.25 5.22 16.61
CA GLN A 73 -11.92 4.84 16.11
C GLN A 73 -11.67 5.38 14.69
N SER A 74 -12.66 5.30 13.80
CA SER A 74 -12.53 5.82 12.43
C SER A 74 -12.36 7.34 12.43
N VAL A 75 -13.13 8.07 13.25
CA VAL A 75 -13.04 9.54 13.40
C VAL A 75 -11.69 9.96 13.99
N TYR A 76 -11.15 9.22 14.96
CA TYR A 76 -9.84 9.50 15.55
C TYR A 76 -8.69 9.26 14.57
N TYR A 77 -8.82 8.28 13.69
CA TYR A 77 -7.78 7.93 12.75
C TYR A 77 -7.67 8.89 11.56
N GLU A 78 -8.76 9.53 11.17
CA GLU A 78 -8.85 10.36 9.97
C GLU A 78 -7.79 11.49 9.88
N PRO A 79 -7.57 12.34 10.90
CA PRO A 79 -6.55 13.39 10.83
C PRO A 79 -5.14 12.84 10.64
N ASN A 80 -4.83 11.71 11.28
CA ASN A 80 -3.52 11.04 11.15
C ASN A 80 -3.37 10.41 9.76
N ARG A 81 -4.44 9.91 9.16
CA ARG A 81 -4.47 9.35 7.82
C ARG A 81 -4.15 10.42 6.77
N LEU A 82 -4.81 11.56 6.83
CA LEU A 82 -4.56 12.68 5.91
C LEU A 82 -3.13 13.19 6.01
N ALA A 83 -2.61 13.38 7.22
CA ALA A 83 -1.22 13.77 7.43
C ALA A 83 -0.23 12.75 6.85
N ALA A 84 -0.55 11.45 6.97
CA ALA A 84 0.24 10.39 6.38
C ALA A 84 0.21 10.43 4.85
N TYR A 85 -0.96 10.70 4.26
CA TYR A 85 -1.12 10.78 2.81
C TYR A 85 -0.34 11.94 2.19
N TYR A 86 -0.33 13.11 2.82
CA TYR A 86 0.52 14.23 2.40
C TYR A 86 2.01 13.92 2.50
N ASP A 87 2.43 13.19 3.55
CA ASP A 87 3.81 12.70 3.63
C ASP A 87 4.12 11.75 2.44
N TYR A 88 3.21 10.83 2.08
CA TYR A 88 3.41 9.91 0.95
C TYR A 88 3.49 10.63 -0.41
N GLU A 89 2.72 11.71 -0.59
CA GLU A 89 2.85 12.56 -1.78
C GLU A 89 4.22 13.22 -1.85
N SER A 90 4.70 13.75 -0.73
CA SER A 90 6.03 14.35 -0.65
C SER A 90 7.14 13.32 -0.87
N MET A 91 6.98 12.10 -0.36
CA MET A 91 7.93 11.00 -0.54
C MET A 91 8.06 10.56 -2.00
N GLU A 92 7.00 10.66 -2.79
CA GLU A 92 7.01 10.26 -4.21
C GLU A 92 7.96 11.12 -5.06
N PHE A 93 8.27 12.36 -4.64
CA PHE A 93 9.27 13.18 -5.31
C PHE A 93 10.71 12.68 -5.16
N THR A 94 10.94 11.74 -4.21
CA THR A 94 12.23 11.08 -4.05
C THR A 94 12.36 9.97 -5.09
N PRO A 95 13.37 10.00 -6.00
CA PRO A 95 13.46 9.08 -7.15
C PRO A 95 13.44 7.59 -6.76
N GLU A 96 14.13 7.23 -5.68
CA GLU A 96 14.22 5.84 -5.20
C GLU A 96 12.84 5.32 -4.73
N ILE A 97 12.04 6.19 -4.12
CA ILE A 97 10.70 5.84 -3.64
C ILE A 97 9.72 5.73 -4.81
N SER A 98 9.82 6.64 -5.77
CA SER A 98 9.01 6.56 -7.00
C SER A 98 9.30 5.29 -7.77
N ALA A 99 10.59 4.98 -8.01
CA ALA A 99 11.01 3.74 -8.67
C ALA A 99 10.51 2.50 -7.89
N ALA A 100 10.56 2.54 -6.56
CA ALA A 100 10.04 1.45 -5.74
C ALA A 100 8.54 1.23 -5.91
N LEU A 101 7.74 2.31 -6.01
CA LEU A 101 6.30 2.21 -6.26
C LEU A 101 5.99 1.66 -7.65
N ASP A 102 6.77 2.05 -8.65
CA ASP A 102 6.63 1.55 -10.02
C ASP A 102 6.95 0.06 -10.08
N ILE A 103 8.05 -0.39 -9.46
CA ILE A 103 8.42 -1.82 -9.35
C ILE A 103 7.30 -2.62 -8.66
N TYR A 104 6.71 -2.15 -7.55
CA TYR A 104 5.60 -2.88 -6.91
C TYR A 104 4.40 -3.01 -7.84
N ALA A 105 4.06 -1.95 -8.58
CA ALA A 105 2.94 -1.96 -9.51
C ALA A 105 3.20 -2.91 -10.69
N GLU A 106 4.34 -2.80 -11.33
CA GLU A 106 4.75 -3.61 -12.49
C GLU A 106 4.80 -5.09 -12.15
N GLU A 107 5.48 -5.45 -11.07
CA GLU A 107 5.60 -6.84 -10.64
C GLU A 107 4.26 -7.44 -10.16
N SER A 108 3.36 -6.59 -9.64
CA SER A 108 2.03 -7.05 -9.24
C SER A 108 1.07 -7.25 -10.41
N THR A 109 1.34 -6.59 -11.55
CA THR A 109 0.50 -6.61 -12.75
C THR A 109 1.22 -7.18 -13.96
N THR A 110 2.10 -8.15 -13.74
CA THR A 110 2.85 -8.83 -14.80
C THR A 110 1.91 -9.48 -15.80
N VAL A 111 2.19 -9.27 -17.07
CA VAL A 111 1.41 -9.80 -18.18
C VAL A 111 1.73 -11.29 -18.39
N SER A 112 0.72 -12.10 -18.62
CA SER A 112 0.89 -13.53 -19.00
C SER A 112 1.41 -13.67 -20.44
N GLU A 113 1.81 -14.88 -20.82
CA GLU A 113 2.22 -15.19 -22.21
C GLU A 113 1.14 -14.86 -23.27
N LYS A 114 -0.12 -14.78 -22.84
CA LYS A 114 -1.27 -14.42 -23.70
C LYS A 114 -1.50 -12.92 -23.80
N GLY A 115 -0.70 -12.09 -23.14
CA GLY A 115 -0.90 -10.64 -23.13
C GLY A 115 -1.97 -10.15 -22.15
N GLU A 116 -2.40 -10.98 -21.21
CA GLU A 116 -3.44 -10.65 -20.23
C GLU A 116 -2.85 -10.59 -18.82
N ILE A 117 -3.25 -9.60 -18.04
CA ILE A 117 -2.85 -9.46 -16.62
C ILE A 117 -3.71 -10.37 -15.75
N LEU A 118 -5.04 -10.38 -15.99
CA LEU A 118 -6.01 -11.13 -15.22
C LEU A 118 -6.43 -12.40 -15.93
N THR A 119 -6.31 -13.54 -15.26
CA THR A 119 -6.78 -14.84 -15.76
C THR A 119 -8.08 -15.23 -15.05
N ILE A 120 -9.09 -15.60 -15.82
CA ILE A 120 -10.41 -16.00 -15.33
C ILE A 120 -10.57 -17.51 -15.51
N PHE A 121 -10.78 -18.22 -14.42
CA PHE A 121 -11.08 -19.64 -14.39
C PHE A 121 -12.54 -19.83 -14.03
N SER A 122 -13.32 -20.51 -14.88
CA SER A 122 -14.71 -20.88 -14.63
C SER A 122 -15.08 -22.15 -15.38
N GLU A 123 -15.87 -23.00 -14.75
CA GLU A 123 -16.44 -24.19 -15.40
C GLU A 123 -17.53 -23.82 -16.40
N SER A 124 -18.25 -22.70 -16.17
CA SER A 124 -19.29 -22.18 -17.04
C SER A 124 -18.70 -21.22 -18.08
N THR A 125 -18.79 -21.61 -19.36
CA THR A 125 -18.36 -20.77 -20.48
C THR A 125 -19.13 -19.43 -20.51
N ARG A 126 -20.41 -19.45 -20.09
CA ARG A 126 -21.25 -18.25 -20.03
C ARG A 126 -20.71 -17.23 -19.02
N VAL A 127 -20.40 -17.67 -17.80
CA VAL A 127 -19.84 -16.82 -16.74
C VAL A 127 -18.48 -16.28 -17.17
N LYS A 128 -17.65 -17.12 -17.76
CA LYS A 128 -16.34 -16.70 -18.25
C LYS A 128 -16.45 -15.59 -19.27
N ASN A 129 -17.33 -15.70 -20.27
CA ASN A 129 -17.50 -14.68 -21.31
C ASN A 129 -18.02 -13.36 -20.74
N ILE A 130 -18.94 -13.40 -19.77
CA ILE A 130 -19.48 -12.21 -19.10
C ILE A 130 -18.40 -11.51 -18.30
N LEU A 131 -17.59 -12.26 -17.55
CA LEU A 131 -16.49 -11.68 -16.76
C LEU A 131 -15.33 -11.21 -17.64
N ASP A 132 -15.04 -11.90 -18.75
CA ASP A 132 -14.08 -11.43 -19.76
C ASP A 132 -14.50 -10.08 -20.34
N ASP A 133 -15.79 -9.92 -20.69
CA ASP A 133 -16.34 -8.64 -21.19
C ASP A 133 -16.26 -7.54 -20.12
N LEU A 134 -16.65 -7.85 -18.88
CA LEU A 134 -16.56 -6.90 -17.75
C LEU A 134 -15.14 -6.42 -17.54
N PHE A 135 -14.17 -7.32 -17.39
CA PHE A 135 -12.82 -6.95 -17.00
C PHE A 135 -11.98 -6.40 -18.15
N LYS A 136 -12.18 -6.90 -19.38
CA LYS A 136 -11.40 -6.46 -20.54
C LYS A 136 -11.98 -5.21 -21.23
N ASN A 137 -13.31 -5.16 -21.41
CA ASN A 137 -13.94 -4.10 -22.19
C ASN A 137 -14.52 -2.98 -21.32
N VAL A 138 -15.22 -3.33 -20.21
CA VAL A 138 -15.91 -2.33 -19.38
C VAL A 138 -14.97 -1.65 -18.39
N LEU A 139 -14.14 -2.42 -17.70
CA LEU A 139 -13.21 -1.92 -16.68
C LEU A 139 -11.82 -1.63 -17.24
N ASP A 140 -11.49 -2.20 -18.41
CA ASP A 140 -10.15 -2.15 -19.03
C ASP A 140 -9.04 -2.40 -18.01
N VAL A 141 -9.11 -3.55 -17.35
CA VAL A 141 -8.18 -3.93 -16.26
C VAL A 141 -6.75 -3.98 -16.77
N ASN A 142 -6.53 -4.37 -18.02
CA ASN A 142 -5.18 -4.43 -18.59
C ASN A 142 -4.48 -3.06 -18.61
N THR A 143 -5.23 -1.97 -18.79
CA THR A 143 -4.69 -0.61 -18.78
C THR A 143 -4.71 0.01 -17.37
N ASN A 144 -5.81 -0.17 -16.64
CA ASN A 144 -6.06 0.58 -15.42
C ASN A 144 -5.45 -0.06 -14.16
N LEU A 145 -5.23 -1.39 -14.14
CA LEU A 145 -4.85 -2.11 -12.92
C LEU A 145 -3.49 -1.69 -12.39
N GLN A 146 -2.52 -1.39 -13.26
CA GLN A 146 -1.19 -0.91 -12.85
C GLN A 146 -1.31 0.41 -12.07
N MET A 147 -2.08 1.37 -12.59
CA MET A 147 -2.32 2.65 -11.93
C MET A 147 -3.05 2.48 -10.58
N TRP A 148 -4.06 1.61 -10.53
CA TRP A 148 -4.78 1.30 -9.28
C TRP A 148 -3.87 0.65 -8.25
N THR A 149 -3.02 -0.28 -8.68
CA THR A 149 -2.08 -0.98 -7.79
C THR A 149 -0.98 -0.05 -7.31
N ARG A 150 -0.49 0.87 -8.16
CA ARG A 150 0.48 1.89 -7.76
C ARG A 150 -0.10 2.80 -6.68
N GLY A 151 -1.33 3.29 -6.88
CA GLY A 151 -2.06 4.07 -5.88
C GLY A 151 -2.28 3.30 -4.57
N LEU A 152 -2.65 2.02 -4.68
CA LEU A 152 -2.81 1.11 -3.55
C LEU A 152 -1.50 0.94 -2.75
N CYS A 153 -0.36 0.78 -3.41
CA CYS A 153 0.94 0.68 -2.75
C CYS A 153 1.35 1.99 -2.06
N LYS A 154 1.07 3.14 -2.70
CA LYS A 154 1.38 4.47 -2.17
C LYS A 154 0.56 4.80 -0.93
N TYR A 155 -0.76 4.69 -0.98
CA TYR A 155 -1.65 5.10 0.11
C TYR A 155 -2.03 3.96 1.06
N GLY A 156 -1.92 2.70 0.63
CA GLY A 156 -2.47 1.54 1.31
C GLY A 156 -3.93 1.27 0.97
N ASP A 157 -4.59 2.24 0.38
CA ASP A 157 -5.98 2.24 -0.05
C ASP A 157 -6.10 2.72 -1.50
N ASN A 158 -7.08 2.21 -2.24
CA ASN A 158 -7.48 2.76 -3.52
C ASN A 158 -8.98 2.60 -3.68
N PHE A 159 -9.66 3.66 -4.12
CA PHE A 159 -11.12 3.71 -4.27
C PHE A 159 -11.49 3.86 -5.74
N VAL A 160 -12.32 2.95 -6.23
CA VAL A 160 -12.82 2.96 -7.59
C VAL A 160 -14.34 2.95 -7.53
N TYR A 161 -14.96 4.00 -8.04
CA TYR A 161 -16.41 4.10 -8.19
C TYR A 161 -16.86 3.26 -9.38
N LEU A 162 -17.91 2.46 -9.18
CA LEU A 162 -18.51 1.59 -10.16
C LEU A 162 -19.84 2.22 -10.65
N LYS A 163 -19.93 2.47 -11.93
CA LYS A 163 -21.18 2.93 -12.56
C LYS A 163 -22.07 1.72 -12.78
N ILE A 164 -23.20 1.68 -12.08
CA ILE A 164 -24.12 0.54 -12.07
C ILE A 164 -25.39 0.89 -12.82
N ASP A 165 -25.76 0.04 -13.76
CA ASP A 165 -27.05 0.04 -14.45
C ASP A 165 -27.88 -1.16 -13.96
N PRO A 166 -29.18 -0.97 -13.69
CA PRO A 166 -30.06 -2.04 -13.19
C PRO A 166 -30.18 -3.26 -14.10
N GLU A 167 -30.10 -3.07 -15.41
CA GLU A 167 -30.32 -4.12 -16.39
C GLU A 167 -29.02 -4.71 -16.92
N LYS A 168 -27.98 -3.89 -17.05
CA LYS A 168 -26.70 -4.26 -17.66
C LYS A 168 -25.61 -4.59 -16.64
N GLY A 169 -25.87 -4.36 -15.35
CA GLY A 169 -24.88 -4.53 -14.30
C GLY A 169 -23.88 -3.35 -14.25
N ILE A 170 -22.59 -3.62 -14.12
CA ILE A 170 -21.55 -2.59 -14.10
C ILE A 170 -21.24 -2.18 -15.54
N ILE A 171 -21.35 -0.88 -15.84
CA ILE A 171 -21.16 -0.30 -17.18
C ILE A 171 -19.89 0.56 -17.29
N GLY A 172 -19.17 0.76 -16.21
CA GLY A 172 -17.92 1.52 -16.20
C GLY A 172 -17.37 1.75 -14.80
N CYS A 173 -16.19 2.30 -14.73
CA CYS A 173 -15.53 2.63 -13.48
C CYS A 173 -14.89 4.02 -13.52
N GLN A 174 -14.62 4.58 -12.35
CA GLN A 174 -13.90 5.84 -12.18
C GLN A 174 -13.09 5.80 -10.91
N GLN A 175 -11.79 6.05 -11.00
CA GLN A 175 -10.95 6.19 -9.81
C GLN A 175 -11.32 7.45 -9.03
N LEU A 176 -11.41 7.32 -7.72
CA LEU A 176 -11.69 8.43 -6.81
C LEU A 176 -10.41 8.89 -6.11
N PRO A 177 -10.30 10.19 -5.76
CA PRO A 177 -9.14 10.71 -5.03
C PRO A 177 -9.07 10.11 -3.62
N ASN A 178 -8.00 9.40 -3.29
CA ASN A 178 -7.84 8.70 -2.01
C ASN A 178 -7.87 9.64 -0.79
N ILE A 179 -7.46 10.90 -0.96
CA ILE A 179 -7.43 11.91 0.10
C ILE A 179 -8.84 12.37 0.48
N GLU A 180 -9.74 12.43 -0.50
CA GLU A 180 -11.07 13.02 -0.35
C GLU A 180 -12.15 12.02 0.08
N ILE A 181 -11.86 10.71 0.00
CA ILE A 181 -12.83 9.66 0.30
C ILE A 181 -12.69 9.20 1.75
N GLU A 182 -13.82 9.23 2.46
CA GLU A 182 -13.97 8.64 3.79
C GLU A 182 -14.80 7.36 3.75
N ARG A 183 -14.37 6.38 4.52
CA ARG A 183 -15.13 5.17 4.79
C ARG A 183 -15.86 5.31 6.11
N LEU A 184 -17.19 5.26 6.07
CA LEU A 184 -18.05 5.41 7.23
C LEU A 184 -18.60 4.04 7.64
N GLU A 185 -18.22 3.58 8.83
CA GLU A 185 -18.75 2.36 9.45
C GLU A 185 -19.54 2.75 10.70
N GLY A 186 -20.80 2.29 10.78
CA GLY A 186 -21.64 2.59 11.94
C GLY A 186 -22.08 4.04 12.11
N ALA A 187 -21.79 4.92 11.14
CA ALA A 187 -22.18 6.31 11.21
C ALA A 187 -23.70 6.50 11.02
N PRO A 188 -24.34 7.47 11.73
CA PRO A 188 -25.75 7.79 11.53
C PRO A 188 -25.97 8.29 10.10
N SER A 189 -27.00 7.77 9.42
CA SER A 189 -27.35 8.20 8.06
C SER A 189 -27.82 9.65 8.05
N LYS A 190 -27.12 10.51 7.32
CA LYS A 190 -27.63 11.83 6.93
C LYS A 190 -28.57 11.67 5.74
N VAL A 191 -29.82 11.30 5.97
CA VAL A 191 -30.84 11.42 4.94
C VAL A 191 -31.23 12.88 4.83
N ALA A 192 -31.04 13.46 3.65
CA ALA A 192 -31.38 14.84 3.35
C ALA A 192 -32.80 15.18 3.87
N GLY A 193 -32.90 16.15 4.80
CA GLY A 193 -34.13 16.81 5.19
C GLY A 193 -34.85 16.32 6.44
N GLN A 194 -34.37 15.31 7.15
CA GLN A 194 -34.97 14.93 8.45
C GLN A 194 -33.88 14.67 9.50
N ALA A 195 -33.81 15.53 10.50
CA ALA A 195 -33.15 15.23 11.76
C ALA A 195 -33.90 14.06 12.40
N ARG A 196 -33.50 12.84 12.12
CA ARG A 196 -34.04 11.64 12.78
C ARG A 196 -33.29 11.43 14.07
N ASP A 197 -34.07 11.27 15.13
CA ASP A 197 -33.58 10.84 16.43
C ASP A 197 -32.55 9.72 16.31
N ILE A 198 -31.41 9.98 16.95
CA ILE A 198 -30.23 9.10 17.01
C ILE A 198 -30.62 7.85 17.83
N LYS A 199 -31.33 6.89 17.24
CA LYS A 199 -31.72 5.69 17.97
C LYS A 199 -31.03 4.41 17.58
N MET A 200 -30.38 4.33 16.40
CA MET A 200 -29.45 3.21 16.08
C MET A 200 -28.43 3.64 15.03
N PRO A 201 -27.14 3.47 15.26
CA PRO A 201 -26.15 3.61 14.19
C PRO A 201 -26.45 2.58 13.11
N SER A 202 -26.58 3.03 11.87
CA SER A 202 -26.80 2.11 10.77
C SER A 202 -25.50 1.29 10.59
N ARG A 203 -25.62 -0.03 10.65
CA ARG A 203 -24.47 -0.94 10.42
C ARG A 203 -23.99 -0.93 8.97
N GLU A 204 -24.51 -0.06 8.14
CA GLU A 204 -24.20 0.00 6.72
C GLU A 204 -22.86 0.66 6.50
N LEU A 205 -21.99 -0.06 5.79
CA LEU A 205 -20.78 0.51 5.24
C LEU A 205 -21.15 1.48 4.13
N ARG A 206 -20.65 2.72 4.22
CA ARG A 206 -20.83 3.76 3.20
C ARG A 206 -19.50 4.47 2.96
N PHE A 207 -19.39 5.11 1.82
CA PHE A 207 -18.26 5.96 1.47
C PHE A 207 -18.78 7.38 1.25
N HIS A 208 -18.05 8.36 1.74
CA HIS A 208 -18.38 9.77 1.62
C HIS A 208 -17.28 10.50 0.87
N TRP A 209 -17.64 11.20 -0.19
CA TRP A 209 -16.73 12.07 -0.92
C TRP A 209 -16.83 13.49 -0.35
N LYS A 210 -15.88 13.89 0.49
CA LYS A 210 -15.89 15.16 1.22
C LYS A 210 -16.07 16.38 0.32
N ASN A 211 -15.31 16.42 -0.79
CA ASN A 211 -15.27 17.61 -1.64
C ASN A 211 -16.56 17.84 -2.42
N LYS A 212 -17.31 16.79 -2.72
CA LYS A 212 -18.58 16.85 -3.45
C LYS A 212 -19.80 16.58 -2.58
N ASP A 213 -19.61 16.29 -1.30
CA ASP A 213 -20.67 15.91 -0.33
C ASP A 213 -21.60 14.80 -0.87
N MET A 214 -21.00 13.79 -1.52
CA MET A 214 -21.69 12.65 -2.11
C MET A 214 -21.47 11.40 -1.25
N GLU A 215 -22.55 10.69 -0.95
CA GLU A 215 -22.47 9.40 -0.26
C GLU A 215 -22.68 8.25 -1.27
N PHE A 216 -21.82 7.24 -1.18
CA PHE A 216 -21.87 6.02 -1.98
C PHE A 216 -22.14 4.82 -1.09
N GLN A 217 -22.84 3.85 -1.64
CA GLN A 217 -23.10 2.57 -0.97
C GLN A 217 -21.88 1.63 -1.07
N ALA A 218 -21.86 0.60 -0.23
CA ALA A 218 -20.75 -0.36 -0.18
C ALA A 218 -20.49 -1.10 -1.50
N TRP A 219 -21.49 -1.26 -2.33
CA TRP A 219 -21.40 -1.93 -3.64
C TRP A 219 -21.06 -1.00 -4.80
N GLU A 220 -21.21 0.33 -4.61
CA GLU A 220 -20.86 1.32 -5.62
C GLU A 220 -19.37 1.65 -5.63
N VAL A 221 -18.64 1.31 -4.56
CA VAL A 221 -17.22 1.60 -4.45
C VAL A 221 -16.43 0.32 -4.19
N ALA A 222 -15.52 0.03 -5.11
CA ALA A 222 -14.48 -0.96 -4.90
C ALA A 222 -13.35 -0.34 -4.06
N HIS A 223 -13.13 -0.85 -2.87
CA HIS A 223 -12.12 -0.37 -1.93
C HIS A 223 -10.99 -1.38 -1.80
N PHE A 224 -9.97 -1.22 -2.62
CA PHE A 224 -8.74 -2.00 -2.53
C PHE A 224 -7.96 -1.62 -1.28
N ARG A 225 -7.51 -2.60 -0.47
CA ARG A 225 -6.81 -2.36 0.79
C ARG A 225 -5.69 -3.35 1.02
N ILE A 226 -4.50 -2.85 1.36
CA ILE A 226 -3.42 -3.70 1.88
C ILE A 226 -3.53 -3.76 3.40
N LEU A 227 -4.03 -4.87 3.93
CA LEU A 227 -4.13 -5.07 5.38
C LEU A 227 -2.75 -5.40 5.95
N GLY A 228 -2.30 -4.63 6.93
CA GLY A 228 -0.96 -4.81 7.52
C GLY A 228 -0.82 -4.37 8.98
N ASP A 229 -1.63 -3.43 9.45
CA ASP A 229 -1.63 -2.93 10.83
C ASP A 229 -3.08 -2.82 11.31
N ASP A 230 -3.40 -3.47 12.42
CA ASP A 230 -4.72 -3.46 13.05
C ASP A 230 -5.15 -2.07 13.52
N ARG A 231 -4.17 -1.22 13.90
CA ARG A 231 -4.43 0.16 14.34
C ARG A 231 -4.96 1.07 13.24
N LYS A 232 -4.79 0.69 11.98
CA LYS A 232 -5.22 1.48 10.83
C LYS A 232 -6.58 1.07 10.28
N LEU A 233 -7.15 0.01 10.83
CA LEU A 233 -8.51 -0.40 10.44
C LEU A 233 -9.50 0.77 10.67
N PRO A 234 -10.43 0.99 9.75
CA PRO A 234 -10.83 0.14 8.61
C PRO A 234 -10.05 0.37 7.31
N TYR A 235 -9.03 1.22 7.33
CA TYR A 235 -8.19 1.55 6.17
C TYR A 235 -7.01 0.59 6.00
N GLY A 236 -6.38 0.67 4.85
CA GLY A 236 -5.18 -0.10 4.53
C GLY A 236 -3.89 0.51 5.10
N THR A 237 -2.80 -0.21 4.91
CA THR A 237 -1.46 0.22 5.32
C THR A 237 -0.59 0.41 4.10
N SER A 238 -0.11 1.63 3.87
CA SER A 238 0.83 1.95 2.80
C SER A 238 2.13 1.15 2.91
N MET A 239 2.72 0.81 1.77
CA MET A 239 4.08 0.25 1.72
C MET A 239 5.12 1.27 2.23
N LEU A 240 4.82 2.57 2.12
CA LEU A 240 5.68 3.67 2.54
C LEU A 240 5.59 4.02 4.03
N ASP A 241 4.59 3.52 4.75
CA ASP A 241 4.32 3.95 6.13
C ASP A 241 5.50 3.81 7.08
N LYS A 242 6.19 2.67 7.03
CA LYS A 242 7.31 2.37 7.92
C LYS A 242 8.58 3.14 7.59
N ILE A 243 8.69 3.68 6.39
CA ILE A 243 9.88 4.40 5.93
C ILE A 243 9.78 5.91 6.10
N ARG A 244 8.62 6.48 6.42
CA ARG A 244 8.41 7.93 6.60
C ARG A 244 9.46 8.60 7.46
N ARG A 245 9.78 8.01 8.61
CA ARG A 245 10.79 8.56 9.53
C ARG A 245 12.19 8.50 8.93
N ILE A 246 12.53 7.38 8.30
CA ILE A 246 13.86 7.18 7.71
C ILE A 246 14.06 8.13 6.53
N TRP A 247 13.04 8.31 5.70
CA TRP A 247 13.03 9.25 4.59
C TRP A 247 13.28 10.70 5.06
N LYS A 248 12.56 11.18 6.09
CA LYS A 248 12.81 12.51 6.68
C LYS A 248 14.23 12.68 7.20
N GLN A 249 14.80 11.63 7.78
CA GLN A 249 16.19 11.63 8.24
C GLN A 249 17.17 11.68 7.07
N LEU A 250 16.89 10.96 5.97
CA LEU A 250 17.73 10.96 4.77
C LEU A 250 17.77 12.34 4.14
N LEU A 251 16.62 12.97 3.86
CA LEU A 251 16.56 14.33 3.32
C LEU A 251 17.34 15.33 4.16
N LEU A 252 17.14 15.29 5.49
CA LEU A 252 17.85 16.20 6.39
C LEU A 252 19.37 15.96 6.35
N ALA A 253 19.81 14.71 6.24
CA ALA A 253 21.24 14.38 6.18
C ALA A 253 21.86 14.81 4.85
N GLU A 254 21.14 14.63 3.71
CA GLU A 254 21.56 15.09 2.39
C GLU A 254 21.67 16.61 2.32
N ASP A 255 20.65 17.33 2.79
CA ASP A 255 20.66 18.78 2.85
C ASP A 255 21.80 19.30 3.74
N ALA A 256 21.99 18.71 4.93
CA ALA A 256 23.06 19.07 5.82
C ALA A 256 24.46 18.83 5.20
N MET A 257 24.61 17.71 4.46
CA MET A 257 25.84 17.42 3.73
C MET A 257 26.12 18.46 2.64
N LEU A 258 25.10 18.83 1.85
CA LEU A 258 25.25 19.84 0.81
C LEU A 258 25.61 21.20 1.39
N ILE A 259 24.94 21.61 2.47
CA ILE A 259 25.22 22.86 3.17
C ILE A 259 26.65 22.83 3.74
N TYR A 260 27.05 21.72 4.36
CA TYR A 260 28.40 21.58 4.91
C TYR A 260 29.47 21.67 3.81
N ARG A 261 29.28 20.98 2.68
CA ARG A 261 30.21 21.01 1.54
C ARG A 261 30.30 22.39 0.93
N THR A 262 29.16 23.04 0.65
CA THR A 262 29.15 24.38 0.07
C THR A 262 29.74 25.44 0.99
N SER A 263 29.48 25.35 2.29
CA SER A 263 29.94 26.37 3.24
C SER A 263 31.38 26.15 3.72
N ARG A 264 31.88 24.92 3.74
CA ARG A 264 33.19 24.57 4.30
C ARG A 264 34.23 24.05 3.31
N ALA A 265 33.83 23.68 2.09
CA ALA A 265 34.76 23.25 1.06
C ALA A 265 35.77 24.36 0.63
N PRO A 266 35.34 25.60 0.46
CA PRO A 266 36.29 26.66 0.07
C PRO A 266 37.30 26.89 1.18
N GLU A 267 38.58 26.95 0.80
CA GLU A 267 39.64 27.44 1.65
C GLU A 267 39.37 28.90 1.98
N ARG A 268 39.48 29.26 3.26
CA ARG A 268 39.32 30.63 3.71
C ARG A 268 40.70 31.24 3.83
N ARG A 269 40.89 32.48 3.29
CA ARG A 269 42.13 33.17 3.37
C ARG A 269 42.05 34.19 4.47
N ILE A 270 43.16 34.26 5.26
CA ILE A 270 43.34 35.28 6.27
C ILE A 270 44.37 36.27 5.76
N PHE A 271 43.90 37.48 5.50
CA PHE A 271 44.78 38.58 5.11
C PHE A 271 45.21 39.35 6.37
N LYS A 272 46.47 39.24 6.75
CA LYS A 272 47.05 39.98 7.85
C LYS A 272 47.50 41.36 7.34
N ILE A 273 46.76 42.42 7.72
CA ILE A 273 47.02 43.78 7.26
C ILE A 273 47.87 44.48 8.31
N PHE A 274 49.09 44.90 7.96
CA PHE A 274 49.95 45.63 8.86
C PHE A 274 49.43 47.07 9.06
N VAL A 275 49.09 47.44 10.30
CA VAL A 275 48.51 48.76 10.64
C VAL A 275 49.48 49.66 11.38
N GLY A 276 50.70 49.18 11.73
CA GLY A 276 51.70 50.00 12.38
C GLY A 276 51.22 50.66 13.67
N ASN A 277 51.55 51.92 13.88
CA ASN A 277 51.17 52.74 15.05
C ASN A 277 49.91 53.57 14.82
N MET A 278 48.96 53.11 14.02
CA MET A 278 47.66 53.78 13.81
C MET A 278 46.81 53.79 15.08
N ASP A 279 46.03 54.85 15.28
CA ASP A 279 45.02 54.92 16.33
C ASP A 279 43.92 53.88 16.12
N ASP A 280 43.45 53.26 17.21
CA ASP A 280 42.43 52.21 17.15
C ASP A 280 41.15 52.62 16.41
N LYS A 281 40.81 53.93 16.40
CA LYS A 281 39.65 54.48 15.72
C LYS A 281 39.75 54.45 14.18
N ASP A 282 40.98 54.49 13.65
CA ASP A 282 41.23 54.57 12.20
C ASP A 282 41.55 53.21 11.59
N ILE A 283 41.84 52.20 12.42
CA ILE A 283 42.21 50.85 12.01
C ILE A 283 41.07 50.21 11.24
N GLU A 284 39.83 50.30 11.73
CA GLU A 284 38.68 49.70 11.10
C GLU A 284 38.39 50.28 9.70
N ALA A 285 38.43 51.59 9.57
CA ALA A 285 38.26 52.26 8.30
C ALA A 285 39.36 51.92 7.28
N TYR A 286 40.61 51.77 7.77
CA TYR A 286 41.72 51.33 6.93
C TYR A 286 41.60 49.90 6.46
N VAL A 287 41.25 48.97 7.34
CA VAL A 287 41.05 47.56 7.03
C VAL A 287 39.90 47.40 6.03
N GLN A 288 38.78 48.10 6.21
CA GLN A 288 37.65 48.09 5.25
C GLN A 288 38.06 48.63 3.88
N ARG A 289 38.85 49.67 3.81
CA ARG A 289 39.36 50.25 2.55
C ARG A 289 40.30 49.28 1.83
N VAL A 290 41.14 48.54 2.55
CA VAL A 290 42.01 47.52 1.98
C VAL A 290 41.20 46.31 1.54
N ALA A 291 40.27 45.84 2.38
CA ALA A 291 39.36 44.73 2.06
C ALA A 291 38.55 45.00 0.79
N SER A 292 38.04 46.22 0.61
CA SER A 292 37.29 46.58 -0.61
C SER A 292 38.11 46.53 -1.90
N LYS A 293 39.44 46.72 -1.83
CA LYS A 293 40.34 46.57 -3.00
C LYS A 293 40.59 45.10 -3.37
N PHE A 294 40.44 44.18 -2.44
CA PHE A 294 40.60 42.73 -2.67
C PHE A 294 39.29 42.03 -3.03
N LYS A 295 38.14 42.69 -2.74
CA LYS A 295 36.84 42.16 -3.17
C LYS A 295 36.70 42.31 -4.68
N ARG A 296 36.39 41.18 -5.35
CA ARG A 296 36.02 41.20 -6.75
C ARG A 296 34.59 41.74 -6.88
N ASP A 297 34.36 42.61 -7.86
CA ASP A 297 33.01 43.06 -8.19
C ASP A 297 32.18 41.88 -8.68
N GLN A 298 30.97 41.78 -8.17
CA GLN A 298 30.01 40.77 -8.66
C GLN A 298 29.67 41.05 -10.11
N ILE A 299 29.99 40.11 -11.00
CA ILE A 299 29.63 40.23 -12.41
C ILE A 299 28.15 39.81 -12.53
N SER A 300 27.28 40.78 -12.66
CA SER A 300 25.87 40.54 -13.03
C SER A 300 25.74 40.64 -14.55
N ASP A 301 24.98 39.73 -15.16
CA ASP A 301 24.64 39.82 -16.56
C ASP A 301 23.73 41.04 -16.77
N PRO A 302 24.20 42.08 -17.55
CA PRO A 302 23.43 43.29 -17.75
C PRO A 302 22.11 43.08 -18.52
N ARG A 303 21.88 41.89 -19.11
CA ARG A 303 20.68 41.60 -19.89
C ARG A 303 19.56 40.98 -19.05
N ASN A 304 19.88 40.12 -18.05
CA ASN A 304 18.90 39.38 -17.28
C ASN A 304 18.90 39.71 -15.78
N GLY A 305 19.82 40.55 -15.30
CA GLY A 305 19.96 40.85 -13.88
C GLY A 305 20.32 39.60 -13.00
N GLN A 306 20.57 38.46 -13.64
CA GLN A 306 20.97 37.26 -12.94
C GLN A 306 22.46 37.29 -12.63
N VAL A 307 22.78 36.92 -11.37
CA VAL A 307 24.16 36.77 -10.92
C VAL A 307 24.71 35.49 -11.52
N ASP A 308 25.75 35.59 -12.36
CA ASP A 308 26.37 34.39 -12.94
C ASP A 308 27.17 33.66 -11.87
N MET A 309 26.60 32.53 -11.39
CA MET A 309 27.20 31.69 -10.36
C MET A 309 28.55 31.07 -10.74
N ARG A 310 28.92 31.08 -12.02
CA ARG A 310 30.23 30.60 -12.50
C ARG A 310 31.38 31.53 -12.11
N TYR A 311 31.08 32.83 -11.98
CA TYR A 311 32.06 33.86 -11.64
C TYR A 311 31.94 34.38 -10.20
N ASN A 312 30.80 34.22 -9.57
CA ASN A 312 30.59 34.52 -8.14
C ASN A 312 30.96 33.32 -7.27
N GLN A 313 32.22 33.11 -7.05
CA GLN A 313 32.63 32.19 -6.02
C GLN A 313 32.30 32.80 -4.65
N MET A 314 31.42 32.17 -3.87
CA MET A 314 31.07 32.53 -2.49
C MET A 314 32.29 32.64 -1.56
N SER A 315 33.48 32.20 -2.00
CA SER A 315 34.72 32.20 -1.26
C SER A 315 35.27 33.57 -0.91
N VAL A 316 34.93 34.61 -1.69
CA VAL A 316 35.50 35.95 -1.46
C VAL A 316 34.83 36.68 -0.30
N ASP A 317 33.56 36.39 0.00
CA ASP A 317 32.86 36.98 1.15
C ASP A 317 33.24 36.34 2.49
N GLN A 318 34.03 35.29 2.47
CA GLN A 318 34.47 34.55 3.67
C GLN A 318 35.94 34.77 4.03
N ASP A 319 36.64 35.63 3.30
CA ASP A 319 38.02 35.97 3.61
C ASP A 319 38.07 36.86 4.87
N TYR A 320 39.00 36.56 5.75
CA TYR A 320 39.22 37.32 7.00
C TYR A 320 40.34 38.35 6.84
N PHE A 321 40.04 39.60 7.18
CA PHE A 321 41.01 40.67 7.21
C PHE A 321 41.33 41.02 8.68
N ILE A 322 42.53 40.68 9.12
CA ILE A 322 42.94 40.85 10.51
C ILE A 322 44.04 41.94 10.59
N PRO A 323 43.83 43.04 11.36
CA PRO A 323 44.88 44.00 11.60
C PRO A 323 45.97 43.44 12.49
N VAL A 324 47.23 43.56 12.09
CA VAL A 324 48.41 43.12 12.83
C VAL A 324 49.37 44.28 13.04
N ARG A 325 49.85 44.43 14.28
CA ARG A 325 50.82 45.50 14.63
C ARG A 325 52.27 45.04 14.56
N ASP A 326 52.53 43.74 14.56
CA ASP A 326 53.87 43.19 14.53
C ASP A 326 54.38 43.04 13.10
N PRO A 327 55.47 43.74 12.69
CA PRO A 327 56.06 43.61 11.36
C PRO A 327 56.73 42.25 11.14
N ALA A 328 57.01 41.50 12.20
CA ALA A 328 57.63 40.16 12.12
C ALA A 328 56.60 39.02 11.98
N ALA A 329 55.33 39.31 11.75
CA ALA A 329 54.32 38.30 11.49
C ALA A 329 54.72 37.49 10.26
N PRO A 330 54.85 36.17 10.35
CA PRO A 330 55.61 35.33 9.39
C PRO A 330 54.93 35.11 8.05
N SER A 331 53.76 35.60 7.83
CA SER A 331 53.12 35.50 6.52
C SER A 331 51.99 36.54 6.41
N PRO A 332 51.94 37.36 5.32
CA PRO A 332 50.86 38.33 5.12
C PRO A 332 49.52 37.66 4.72
N ILE A 333 49.58 36.44 4.22
CA ILE A 333 48.41 35.64 3.86
C ILE A 333 48.56 34.26 4.48
N ASP A 334 47.54 33.90 5.25
CA ASP A 334 47.43 32.60 5.86
C ASP A 334 46.16 31.91 5.26
N THR A 335 46.18 30.57 5.17
CA THR A 335 45.00 29.83 4.67
C THR A 335 44.46 28.97 5.80
N LEU A 336 43.18 29.12 6.09
CA LEU A 336 42.46 28.11 6.88
C LEU A 336 42.12 26.97 5.94
N PRO A 337 42.68 25.79 6.16
CA PRO A 337 42.37 24.65 5.30
C PRO A 337 40.87 24.40 5.28
N GLY A 338 40.35 24.07 4.12
CA GLY A 338 38.97 23.59 3.97
C GLY A 338 38.71 22.35 4.81
N ALA A 339 37.48 21.99 4.99
CA ALA A 339 37.13 20.79 5.78
C ALA A 339 37.80 19.56 5.19
N GLN A 340 38.55 18.85 6.00
CA GLN A 340 39.03 17.49 5.70
C GLN A 340 37.80 16.57 5.78
N ASN A 341 37.79 15.45 5.08
CA ASN A 341 36.68 14.46 5.06
C ASN A 341 35.42 14.87 4.26
N LEU A 342 35.56 15.73 3.28
CA LEU A 342 34.45 16.06 2.37
C LEU A 342 33.97 14.86 1.51
N GLY A 343 34.76 13.78 1.45
CA GLY A 343 34.45 12.55 0.72
C GLY A 343 33.68 11.51 1.56
N GLU A 344 33.57 11.69 2.88
CA GLU A 344 32.89 10.72 3.73
C GLU A 344 31.36 10.87 3.57
N ILE A 345 30.71 9.77 3.11
CA ILE A 345 29.26 9.67 2.92
C ILE A 345 28.67 8.47 3.64
N ALA A 346 29.48 7.82 4.50
CA ALA A 346 29.12 6.55 5.16
C ALA A 346 27.80 6.65 5.96
N ASP A 347 27.54 7.79 6.60
CA ASP A 347 26.32 8.02 7.36
C ASP A 347 25.07 8.08 6.47
N ILE A 348 25.19 8.75 5.32
CA ILE A 348 24.10 8.85 4.33
C ILE A 348 23.85 7.51 3.70
N GLU A 349 24.89 6.79 3.29
CA GLU A 349 24.78 5.43 2.76
C GLU A 349 24.13 4.48 3.77
N TYR A 350 24.46 4.60 5.06
CA TYR A 350 23.82 3.81 6.11
C TYR A 350 22.31 4.06 6.17
N ILE A 351 21.87 5.33 6.15
CA ILE A 351 20.45 5.69 6.17
C ILE A 351 19.75 5.22 4.88
N GLN A 352 20.39 5.37 3.73
CA GLN A 352 19.89 4.90 2.44
C GLN A 352 19.75 3.38 2.42
N LYS A 353 20.76 2.62 2.86
CA LYS A 353 20.71 1.17 2.99
C LYS A 353 19.54 0.72 3.89
N LYS A 354 19.30 1.45 4.97
CA LYS A 354 18.19 1.20 5.90
C LYS A 354 16.82 1.48 5.25
N LEU A 355 16.71 2.53 4.45
CA LEU A 355 15.51 2.86 3.67
C LEU A 355 15.19 1.76 2.66
N LEU A 356 16.17 1.35 1.86
CA LEU A 356 16.03 0.27 0.88
C LEU A 356 15.64 -1.07 1.52
N ALA A 357 16.26 -1.40 2.65
CA ALA A 357 15.90 -2.61 3.40
C ALA A 357 14.45 -2.57 3.92
N ALA A 358 13.95 -1.40 4.30
CA ALA A 358 12.58 -1.23 4.77
C ALA A 358 11.55 -1.28 3.63
N LEU A 359 11.92 -0.89 2.41
CA LEU A 359 11.13 -1.07 1.19
C LEU A 359 10.99 -2.55 0.79
N ARG A 360 11.88 -3.44 1.27
CA ARG A 360 11.88 -4.88 0.93
C ARG A 360 12.06 -5.19 -0.55
N ILE A 361 12.63 -4.26 -1.30
CA ILE A 361 13.00 -4.45 -2.71
C ILE A 361 14.47 -4.85 -2.76
N PRO A 362 14.86 -5.85 -3.54
CA PRO A 362 16.26 -6.15 -3.79
C PRO A 362 16.99 -4.93 -4.34
N LYS A 363 18.17 -4.62 -3.81
CA LYS A 363 18.95 -3.44 -4.24
C LYS A 363 19.27 -3.45 -5.73
N ALA A 364 19.44 -4.64 -6.31
CA ALA A 364 19.70 -4.83 -7.73
C ALA A 364 18.60 -4.23 -8.62
N PHE A 365 17.33 -4.26 -8.20
CA PHE A 365 16.22 -3.67 -8.96
C PHE A 365 16.22 -2.14 -8.96
N LEU A 366 16.90 -1.53 -8.01
CA LEU A 366 17.04 -0.07 -7.89
C LEU A 366 18.40 0.45 -8.43
N GLY A 367 19.19 -0.41 -9.10
CA GLY A 367 20.46 -0.02 -9.72
C GLY A 367 21.63 0.16 -8.75
N PHE A 368 21.47 -0.20 -7.47
CA PHE A 368 22.55 -0.17 -6.49
C PHE A 368 23.28 -1.52 -6.50
N GLU A 369 24.15 -1.73 -7.49
CA GLU A 369 24.98 -2.93 -7.58
C GLU A 369 26.13 -2.88 -6.56
N GLU A 370 26.00 -3.56 -5.44
CA GLU A 370 27.14 -4.20 -4.80
C GLU A 370 27.35 -5.53 -5.52
N VAL A 371 28.59 -5.81 -5.94
CA VAL A 371 28.99 -7.09 -6.58
C VAL A 371 28.47 -8.24 -5.74
N VAL A 372 27.34 -8.80 -6.13
CA VAL A 372 26.71 -9.91 -5.43
C VAL A 372 27.44 -11.17 -5.87
N GLY A 373 28.50 -11.51 -5.14
CA GLY A 373 29.08 -12.84 -5.23
C GLY A 373 28.09 -13.84 -4.64
N GLU A 374 27.56 -14.72 -5.47
CA GLU A 374 26.69 -15.86 -5.23
C GLU A 374 25.22 -15.65 -5.63
N GLY A 375 24.85 -16.25 -6.75
CA GLY A 375 23.48 -16.28 -7.28
C GLY A 375 22.40 -16.82 -6.32
N LYS A 376 22.79 -17.60 -5.30
CA LYS A 376 21.89 -18.10 -4.26
C LYS A 376 21.31 -17.02 -3.35
N SER A 377 22.08 -15.97 -3.02
CA SER A 377 21.60 -14.89 -2.17
C SER A 377 20.57 -14.01 -2.89
N LEU A 378 20.78 -13.77 -4.18
CA LEU A 378 19.86 -13.04 -5.03
C LEU A 378 18.54 -13.80 -5.19
N ALA A 379 18.58 -15.11 -5.42
CA ALA A 379 17.41 -15.96 -5.52
C ALA A 379 16.57 -15.97 -4.22
N LEU A 380 17.21 -15.97 -3.05
CA LEU A 380 16.51 -15.90 -1.77
C LEU A 380 15.87 -14.52 -1.51
N MET A 381 16.48 -13.44 -1.98
CA MET A 381 15.88 -12.09 -1.92
C MET A 381 14.68 -11.98 -2.83
N ASP A 382 14.75 -12.56 -4.03
CA ASP A 382 13.67 -12.60 -5.01
C ASP A 382 12.43 -13.34 -4.45
N ILE A 383 12.61 -14.47 -3.78
CA ILE A 383 11.51 -15.19 -3.12
C ILE A 383 10.81 -14.35 -2.05
N ARG A 384 11.56 -13.58 -1.25
CA ARG A 384 10.97 -12.69 -0.25
C ARG A 384 10.21 -11.54 -0.89
N PHE A 385 10.75 -11.00 -1.96
CA PHE A 385 10.11 -9.96 -2.75
C PHE A 385 8.81 -10.49 -3.37
N ALA A 386 8.85 -11.65 -4.03
CA ALA A 386 7.68 -12.31 -4.60
C ALA A 386 6.55 -12.53 -3.56
N ARG A 387 6.89 -12.89 -2.32
CA ARG A 387 5.89 -12.98 -1.23
C ARG A 387 5.23 -11.64 -0.90
N THR A 388 5.97 -10.54 -1.02
CA THR A 388 5.42 -9.19 -0.82
C THR A 388 4.47 -8.85 -1.96
N ILE A 389 4.85 -9.12 -3.20
CA ILE A 389 4.02 -8.94 -4.38
C ILE A 389 2.75 -9.80 -4.32
N ASN A 390 2.87 -11.08 -3.99
CA ASN A 390 1.71 -11.98 -3.84
C ASN A 390 0.70 -11.47 -2.78
N ARG A 391 1.17 -10.78 -1.74
CA ARG A 391 0.26 -10.15 -0.76
C ARG A 391 -0.50 -8.97 -1.37
N ILE A 392 0.15 -8.16 -2.21
CA ILE A 392 -0.48 -7.07 -2.95
C ILE A 392 -1.51 -7.65 -3.94
N GLN A 393 -1.12 -8.64 -4.74
CA GLN A 393 -1.99 -9.33 -5.68
C GLN A 393 -3.23 -9.92 -5.00
N LYS A 394 -3.06 -10.56 -3.82
CA LYS A 394 -4.18 -11.11 -3.04
C LYS A 394 -5.18 -10.03 -2.66
N SER A 395 -4.71 -8.84 -2.26
CA SER A 395 -5.58 -7.71 -1.93
C SER A 395 -6.34 -7.20 -3.15
N VAL A 396 -5.68 -7.16 -4.30
CA VAL A 396 -6.28 -6.77 -5.59
C VAL A 396 -7.33 -7.79 -6.03
N ILE A 397 -6.99 -9.08 -6.04
CA ILE A 397 -7.91 -10.16 -6.42
C ILE A 397 -9.16 -10.16 -5.54
N GLN A 398 -9.02 -9.93 -4.23
CA GLN A 398 -10.14 -9.90 -3.31
C GLN A 398 -11.19 -8.86 -3.71
N GLU A 399 -10.77 -7.68 -4.13
CA GLU A 399 -11.69 -6.62 -4.50
C GLU A 399 -12.21 -6.80 -5.95
N LEU A 400 -11.40 -7.33 -6.86
CA LEU A 400 -11.87 -7.73 -8.20
C LEU A 400 -12.94 -8.84 -8.11
N ASN A 401 -12.78 -9.81 -7.20
CA ASN A 401 -13.81 -10.82 -6.93
C ASN A 401 -15.13 -10.18 -6.47
N LYS A 402 -15.06 -9.17 -5.59
CA LYS A 402 -16.26 -8.43 -5.16
C LYS A 402 -16.95 -7.73 -6.32
N ILE A 403 -16.18 -7.10 -7.22
CA ILE A 403 -16.72 -6.47 -8.44
C ILE A 403 -17.43 -7.52 -9.31
N ALA A 404 -16.80 -8.68 -9.55
CA ALA A 404 -17.40 -9.77 -10.31
C ALA A 404 -18.71 -10.27 -9.70
N LEU A 405 -18.72 -10.48 -8.35
CA LEU A 405 -19.92 -10.90 -7.63
C LEU A 405 -21.06 -9.90 -7.76
N VAL A 406 -20.78 -8.60 -7.63
CA VAL A 406 -21.80 -7.55 -7.82
C VAL A 406 -22.37 -7.60 -9.23
N HIS A 407 -21.51 -7.73 -10.25
CA HIS A 407 -21.93 -7.76 -11.63
C HIS A 407 -22.81 -8.99 -11.96
N LEU A 408 -22.36 -10.19 -11.57
CA LEU A 408 -23.12 -11.43 -11.79
C LEU A 408 -24.44 -11.43 -11.05
N TYR A 409 -24.47 -10.91 -9.82
CA TYR A 409 -25.70 -10.81 -9.04
C TYR A 409 -26.73 -9.88 -9.69
N LEU A 410 -26.29 -8.74 -10.25
CA LEU A 410 -27.15 -7.81 -10.98
C LEU A 410 -27.74 -8.43 -12.24
N LEU A 411 -26.99 -9.29 -12.92
CA LEU A 411 -27.45 -10.02 -14.10
C LEU A 411 -28.36 -11.22 -13.77
N GLY A 412 -28.62 -11.48 -12.48
CA GLY A 412 -29.50 -12.56 -12.03
C GLY A 412 -28.88 -13.95 -12.06
N LEU A 413 -27.55 -14.06 -12.05
CA LEU A 413 -26.80 -15.31 -12.04
C LEU A 413 -26.41 -15.69 -10.59
N GLU A 414 -27.41 -15.75 -9.69
CA GLU A 414 -27.18 -16.01 -8.26
C GLU A 414 -26.60 -17.42 -8.01
N ASP A 415 -26.98 -18.42 -8.81
CA ASP A 415 -26.53 -19.80 -8.67
C ASP A 415 -25.06 -20.00 -9.06
N GLU A 416 -24.50 -19.12 -9.88
CA GLU A 416 -23.14 -19.24 -10.41
C GLU A 416 -22.11 -18.34 -9.70
N LEU A 417 -22.47 -17.68 -8.60
CA LEU A 417 -21.60 -16.75 -7.88
C LEU A 417 -20.30 -17.39 -7.34
N ASN A 418 -20.31 -18.69 -7.10
CA ASN A 418 -19.13 -19.42 -6.61
C ASN A 418 -18.38 -20.18 -7.71
N ASN A 419 -18.81 -20.07 -8.96
CA ASN A 419 -18.32 -20.90 -10.06
C ASN A 419 -17.20 -20.24 -10.89
N PHE A 420 -16.47 -19.32 -10.28
CA PHE A 420 -15.31 -18.70 -10.91
C PHE A 420 -14.20 -18.43 -9.92
N SER A 421 -12.98 -18.31 -10.41
CA SER A 421 -11.83 -17.82 -9.66
C SER A 421 -10.98 -16.89 -10.53
N LEU A 422 -10.44 -15.85 -9.90
CA LEU A 422 -9.57 -14.88 -10.54
C LEU A 422 -8.11 -15.13 -10.12
N GLY A 423 -7.19 -15.03 -11.07
CA GLY A 423 -5.77 -15.16 -10.83
C GLY A 423 -4.98 -14.06 -11.53
N LEU A 424 -3.91 -13.61 -10.89
CA LEU A 424 -2.90 -12.75 -11.49
C LEU A 424 -1.64 -13.58 -11.76
N THR A 425 -0.87 -13.18 -12.74
CA THR A 425 0.38 -13.88 -13.11
C THR A 425 1.38 -13.81 -11.96
N ASN A 426 2.09 -14.91 -11.71
CA ASN A 426 3.09 -14.96 -10.65
C ASN A 426 4.29 -14.07 -11.02
N PRO A 427 4.75 -13.16 -10.13
CA PRO A 427 5.77 -12.17 -10.47
C PRO A 427 7.17 -12.75 -10.66
N SER A 428 7.46 -13.94 -10.14
CA SER A 428 8.82 -14.47 -10.08
C SER A 428 8.99 -15.70 -10.98
N ALA A 429 9.65 -15.51 -12.11
CA ALA A 429 10.13 -16.62 -12.95
C ALA A 429 11.11 -17.54 -12.18
N GLN A 430 11.90 -16.99 -11.24
CA GLN A 430 12.79 -17.78 -10.39
C GLN A 430 12.02 -18.60 -9.35
N SER A 431 10.90 -18.13 -8.81
CA SER A 431 10.07 -18.94 -7.91
C SER A 431 9.47 -20.13 -8.65
N ASP A 432 9.13 -19.96 -9.93
CA ASP A 432 8.64 -21.04 -10.77
C ASP A 432 9.75 -22.02 -11.14
N LEU A 433 10.95 -21.54 -11.44
CA LEU A 433 12.13 -22.40 -11.63
C LEU A 433 12.46 -23.22 -10.39
N LEU A 434 12.47 -22.60 -9.21
CA LEU A 434 12.68 -23.30 -7.94
C LEU A 434 11.55 -24.30 -7.64
N ARG A 435 10.32 -23.96 -8.00
CA ARG A 435 9.19 -24.89 -7.87
C ARG A 435 9.35 -26.07 -8.82
N ILE A 436 9.79 -25.84 -10.05
CA ILE A 436 10.11 -26.90 -11.02
C ILE A 436 11.28 -27.76 -10.53
N GLU A 437 12.34 -27.16 -9.97
CA GLU A 437 13.45 -27.89 -9.36
C GLU A 437 12.99 -28.75 -8.19
N GLN A 438 12.19 -28.19 -7.27
CA GLN A 438 11.59 -28.95 -6.15
C GLN A 438 10.70 -30.08 -6.64
N TRP A 439 9.92 -29.87 -7.69
CA TRP A 439 9.14 -30.93 -8.33
C TRP A 439 10.03 -32.01 -8.95
N LYS A 440 11.09 -31.60 -9.64
CA LYS A 440 12.09 -32.51 -10.22
C LYS A 440 12.76 -33.35 -9.13
N GLU A 441 13.16 -32.73 -8.03
CA GLU A 441 13.71 -33.44 -6.85
C GLU A 441 12.69 -34.40 -6.23
N LYS A 442 11.43 -33.99 -6.05
CA LYS A 442 10.36 -34.87 -5.56
C LYS A 442 10.12 -36.06 -6.50
N VAL A 443 10.10 -35.82 -7.80
CA VAL A 443 9.94 -36.90 -8.80
C VAL A 443 11.14 -37.82 -8.80
N THR A 444 12.36 -37.30 -8.62
CA THR A 444 13.57 -38.11 -8.49
C THR A 444 13.53 -38.97 -7.22
N LEU A 445 13.19 -38.36 -6.08
CA LEU A 445 12.97 -39.08 -4.83
C LEU A 445 11.86 -40.15 -4.93
N TYR A 446 10.77 -39.85 -5.64
CA TYR A 446 9.72 -40.82 -5.91
C TYR A 446 10.24 -42.00 -6.73
N LYS A 447 11.00 -41.74 -7.81
CA LYS A 447 11.62 -42.80 -8.64
C LYS A 447 12.58 -43.64 -7.82
N ASP A 448 13.47 -43.02 -7.05
CA ASP A 448 14.44 -43.72 -6.22
C ASP A 448 13.78 -44.58 -5.13
N ALA A 449 12.71 -44.05 -4.49
CA ALA A 449 11.96 -44.75 -3.48
C ALA A 449 11.09 -45.92 -4.01
N THR A 450 10.72 -45.86 -5.28
CA THR A 450 9.89 -46.87 -5.96
C THR A 450 10.65 -47.73 -6.96
N SER A 451 11.98 -47.51 -7.15
CA SER A 451 12.81 -48.33 -7.99
C SER A 451 13.29 -49.60 -7.28
N ASP A 452 13.22 -50.73 -7.97
CA ASP A 452 13.72 -51.99 -7.46
C ASP A 452 15.26 -52.02 -7.56
N GLN A 453 15.92 -51.66 -6.43
CA GLN A 453 17.39 -51.73 -6.33
C GLN A 453 17.94 -53.13 -6.06
N SER A 454 17.08 -54.08 -5.70
CA SER A 454 17.49 -55.38 -5.17
C SER A 454 17.41 -56.56 -6.19
N GLN A 455 16.95 -56.30 -7.41
CA GLN A 455 16.65 -57.35 -8.43
C GLN A 455 15.68 -58.45 -7.95
N MET A 456 15.08 -58.28 -6.76
CA MET A 456 14.16 -59.28 -6.16
C MET A 456 12.68 -58.87 -6.30
N GLY A 457 12.36 -57.77 -6.98
CA GLY A 457 10.98 -57.30 -7.14
C GLY A 457 10.35 -56.71 -5.86
N ILE A 458 11.16 -56.44 -4.82
CA ILE A 458 10.69 -55.88 -3.56
C ILE A 458 10.93 -54.35 -3.62
N LEU A 459 9.83 -53.61 -3.69
CA LEU A 459 9.89 -52.16 -3.66
C LEU A 459 10.17 -51.65 -2.23
N PRO A 460 11.13 -50.75 -2.01
CA PRO A 460 11.41 -50.17 -0.70
C PRO A 460 10.16 -49.50 -0.09
N VAL A 461 9.37 -48.84 -0.92
CA VAL A 461 8.13 -48.14 -0.53
C VAL A 461 7.04 -48.36 -1.59
N SER A 462 5.79 -48.54 -1.15
CA SER A 462 4.66 -48.69 -2.08
C SER A 462 4.41 -47.42 -2.88
N HIS A 463 4.03 -47.55 -4.15
CA HIS A 463 3.67 -46.40 -5.03
C HIS A 463 2.60 -45.51 -4.44
N THR A 464 1.61 -46.11 -3.73
CA THR A 464 0.52 -45.34 -3.11
C THR A 464 1.02 -44.48 -1.96
N TRP A 465 1.89 -45.02 -1.11
CA TRP A 465 2.50 -44.30 -0.01
C TRP A 465 3.41 -43.16 -0.55
N ALA A 466 4.21 -43.46 -1.56
CA ALA A 466 5.12 -42.47 -2.16
C ALA A 466 4.36 -41.33 -2.84
N LYS A 467 3.25 -41.58 -3.53
CA LYS A 467 2.37 -40.54 -4.11
C LYS A 467 1.80 -39.62 -3.05
N LYS A 468 1.36 -40.17 -1.92
CA LYS A 468 0.81 -39.35 -0.81
C LYS A 468 1.88 -38.53 -0.10
N ASN A 469 2.98 -39.16 0.30
CA ASN A 469 3.96 -38.55 1.20
C ASN A 469 5.07 -37.76 0.48
N ILE A 470 5.51 -38.18 -0.72
CA ILE A 470 6.56 -37.52 -1.48
C ILE A 470 5.95 -36.48 -2.42
N LEU A 471 4.95 -36.88 -3.20
CA LEU A 471 4.32 -35.96 -4.16
C LEU A 471 3.25 -35.07 -3.50
N GLY A 472 2.72 -35.46 -2.32
CA GLY A 472 1.72 -34.66 -1.58
C GLY A 472 0.32 -34.76 -2.16
N MET A 473 0.00 -35.86 -2.88
CA MET A 473 -1.33 -36.08 -3.47
C MET A 473 -2.35 -36.45 -2.42
N SER A 474 -3.57 -35.95 -2.54
CA SER A 474 -4.72 -36.36 -1.74
C SER A 474 -5.21 -37.78 -2.08
N ASP A 475 -5.99 -38.41 -1.22
CA ASP A 475 -6.52 -39.75 -1.46
C ASP A 475 -7.39 -39.82 -2.71
N SER A 476 -8.14 -38.78 -3.01
CA SER A 476 -8.97 -38.69 -4.20
C SER A 476 -8.13 -38.59 -5.47
N GLU A 477 -7.05 -37.78 -5.45
CA GLU A 477 -6.11 -37.64 -6.59
C GLU A 477 -5.35 -38.93 -6.85
N VAL A 478 -4.92 -39.64 -5.80
CA VAL A 478 -4.24 -40.94 -5.96
C VAL A 478 -5.18 -41.97 -6.57
N LEU A 479 -6.45 -41.99 -6.18
CA LEU A 479 -7.45 -42.92 -6.77
C LEU A 479 -7.71 -42.57 -8.25
N LEU A 480 -7.83 -41.29 -8.57
CA LEU A 480 -8.07 -40.83 -9.93
C LEU A 480 -6.87 -41.15 -10.85
N ASP A 481 -5.65 -40.96 -10.36
CA ASP A 481 -4.42 -41.31 -11.08
C ASP A 481 -4.30 -42.82 -11.31
N LEU A 482 -4.63 -43.62 -10.30
CA LEU A 482 -4.68 -45.10 -10.45
C LEU A 482 -5.75 -45.54 -11.45
N GLN A 483 -6.86 -44.84 -11.55
CA GLN A 483 -7.90 -45.13 -12.55
C GLN A 483 -7.40 -44.75 -13.95
N GLN A 484 -6.75 -43.63 -14.09
CA GLN A 484 -6.20 -43.16 -15.38
C GLN A 484 -5.02 -44.04 -15.88
N GLN A 485 -4.24 -44.64 -14.98
CA GLN A 485 -3.17 -45.59 -15.34
C GLN A 485 -3.70 -46.94 -15.79
N ARG A 486 -4.96 -47.27 -15.50
CA ARG A 486 -5.61 -48.52 -15.91
C ARG A 486 -6.34 -48.44 -17.24
N LEU A 487 -6.53 -47.21 -17.75
CA LEU A 487 -7.06 -46.91 -19.08
C LEU A 487 -5.94 -46.89 -20.10
#